data_59be670fbe821ab055e5d624535ec639
#
_entry.id   59be670fbe821ab055e5d624535ec639
#
_cell.length_a   1.000
_cell.length_b   1.000
_cell.length_c   1.000
_cell.angle_alpha   90.00
_cell.angle_beta   90.00
_cell.angle_gamma   90.00
#
_symmetry.space_group_name_H-M   'P 1'
#
loop_
_entity.id
_entity.type
_entity.pdbx_description
1 polymer ?
#
loop_
_entity_poly.entity_id
_entity_poly.type
_entity_poly.pdbx_seq_one_letter_code
_entity_poly.pdbx_strand_id
1 'polypeptide(L)'
;ALWERLCQAPPVPRAQGPRAVPLMTREPAASLVLPASLDRVRAIAQVDNKYVLCLCDASLLCVDQHAVDERIRLERDLTAYVMACLGGEGHSRAIEPCTVSLPAHVVETLRFWGWDAVRGHDDTWHVRAVPAIVPRHADVAEVVTQCATWTAEHADDIRTWLRTAMHAQHGAMSALRYLPPVLRGMLASHACHTALRFEQSLSREQCDQLVAQ
;
A
#
# COMPACT_ATOMS: atom_id res chain seq x y z
N ALA A 1 -15.98 -6.91 -2.58
CA ALA A 1 -15.21 -7.44 -3.72
C ALA A 1 -13.69 -7.24 -3.60
N LEU A 2 -13.19 -6.07 -3.09
CA LEU A 2 -11.74 -5.84 -2.93
C LEU A 2 -11.22 -6.52 -1.65
N TRP A 3 -11.98 -6.47 -0.59
CA TRP A 3 -11.70 -7.11 0.69
C TRP A 3 -11.58 -8.64 0.56
N GLU A 4 -12.43 -9.28 -0.20
CA GLU A 4 -12.39 -10.74 -0.46
C GLU A 4 -11.11 -11.18 -1.16
N ARG A 5 -10.55 -10.34 -2.06
CA ARG A 5 -9.28 -10.66 -2.76
C ARG A 5 -8.05 -10.47 -1.87
N LEU A 6 -8.11 -9.61 -0.86
CA LEU A 6 -7.01 -9.37 0.07
C LEU A 6 -6.94 -10.43 1.17
N CYS A 7 -8.08 -11.02 1.55
CA CYS A 7 -8.12 -12.16 2.46
C CYS A 7 -7.66 -13.49 1.81
N GLN A 8 -7.51 -13.53 0.48
CA GLN A 8 -7.05 -14.71 -0.28
C GLN A 8 -5.56 -14.68 -0.63
N ALA A 9 -4.77 -13.71 -0.12
CA ALA A 9 -3.32 -13.72 -0.31
C ALA A 9 -2.70 -14.94 0.39
N PRO A 10 -1.80 -15.69 -0.29
CA PRO A 10 -1.17 -16.86 0.31
C PRO A 10 -0.33 -16.44 1.52
N PRO A 11 -0.29 -17.26 2.59
CA PRO A 11 0.47 -16.94 3.79
C PRO A 11 1.97 -16.88 3.49
N VAL A 12 2.61 -15.81 3.95
CA VAL A 12 4.07 -15.66 3.93
C VAL A 12 4.69 -16.78 4.79
N PRO A 13 5.72 -17.52 4.33
CA PRO A 13 6.34 -18.57 5.11
C PRO A 13 6.95 -18.00 6.40
N ARG A 14 6.44 -18.42 7.55
CA ARG A 14 7.05 -18.12 8.84
C ARG A 14 8.27 -19.01 9.07
N ALA A 15 9.36 -18.40 9.52
CA ALA A 15 10.52 -19.09 10.03
C ALA A 15 10.12 -20.04 11.18
N GLN A 16 10.66 -21.26 11.15
CA GLN A 16 10.34 -22.31 12.12
C GLN A 16 10.88 -21.96 13.50
N GLY A 17 10.01 -21.74 14.44
CA GLY A 17 10.27 -21.71 15.90
C GLY A 17 9.63 -22.93 16.57
N PRO A 18 9.99 -23.27 17.83
CA PRO A 18 9.87 -24.61 18.36
C PRO A 18 8.45 -25.01 18.80
N ARG A 19 8.16 -26.28 18.51
CA ARG A 19 7.12 -27.20 19.00
C ARG A 19 5.68 -26.70 19.16
N ALA A 20 4.87 -27.26 18.29
CA ALA A 20 3.41 -27.18 18.30
C ALA A 20 2.80 -27.82 19.57
N VAL A 21 1.96 -27.06 20.25
CA VAL A 21 0.93 -27.54 21.15
C VAL A 21 -0.18 -28.15 20.28
N PRO A 22 -0.80 -29.29 20.64
CA PRO A 22 -1.88 -29.88 19.84
C PRO A 22 -3.02 -28.90 19.69
N LEU A 23 -3.29 -28.51 18.44
CA LEU A 23 -4.47 -27.73 18.10
C LEU A 23 -5.71 -28.58 18.34
N MET A 24 -6.58 -28.12 19.24
CA MET A 24 -7.94 -28.60 19.34
C MET A 24 -8.56 -28.59 17.92
N THR A 25 -9.24 -29.67 17.56
CA THR A 25 -9.94 -29.82 16.30
C THR A 25 -10.76 -28.58 16.00
N ARG A 26 -10.37 -27.87 14.96
CA ARG A 26 -11.02 -26.64 14.52
C ARG A 26 -12.40 -27.01 13.97
N GLU A 27 -13.45 -26.65 14.68
CA GLU A 27 -14.78 -26.62 14.08
C GLU A 27 -14.73 -25.76 12.80
N PRO A 28 -15.49 -26.11 11.75
CA PRO A 28 -15.50 -25.33 10.52
C PRO A 28 -15.81 -23.88 10.89
N ALA A 29 -14.92 -22.97 10.52
CA ALA A 29 -15.07 -21.57 10.81
C ALA A 29 -16.47 -21.15 10.37
N ALA A 30 -17.26 -20.65 11.30
CA ALA A 30 -18.54 -20.02 10.99
C ALA A 30 -18.28 -19.04 9.83
N SER A 31 -19.01 -19.19 8.74
CA SER A 31 -18.90 -18.32 7.57
C SER A 31 -19.06 -16.90 8.07
N LEU A 32 -18.00 -16.11 7.98
CA LEU A 32 -18.02 -14.71 8.37
C LEU A 32 -18.94 -14.01 7.38
N VAL A 33 -20.19 -13.88 7.73
CA VAL A 33 -21.15 -13.05 6.99
C VAL A 33 -20.78 -11.61 7.32
N LEU A 34 -19.98 -11.00 6.45
CA LEU A 34 -19.74 -9.57 6.55
C LEU A 34 -21.05 -8.83 6.37
N PRO A 35 -21.33 -7.81 7.18
CA PRO A 35 -22.51 -6.97 7.01
C PRO A 35 -22.56 -6.43 5.58
N ALA A 36 -23.74 -6.29 5.02
CA ALA A 36 -23.95 -5.78 3.67
C ALA A 36 -23.45 -4.33 3.51
N SER A 37 -23.33 -3.60 4.62
CA SER A 37 -22.80 -2.24 4.69
C SER A 37 -21.97 -2.07 5.96
N LEU A 38 -20.77 -1.52 5.82
CA LEU A 38 -19.93 -1.13 6.96
C LEU A 38 -20.29 0.26 7.52
N ASP A 39 -21.18 1.01 6.86
CA ASP A 39 -21.56 2.37 7.26
C ASP A 39 -22.27 2.44 8.61
N ARG A 40 -22.72 1.28 9.13
CA ARG A 40 -23.41 1.16 10.43
C ARG A 40 -22.53 0.62 11.55
N VAL A 41 -21.25 0.47 11.28
CA VAL A 41 -20.33 0.01 12.31
C VAL A 41 -20.13 1.11 13.33
N ARG A 42 -20.26 0.77 14.60
CA ARG A 42 -19.95 1.67 15.72
C ARG A 42 -19.10 0.96 16.74
N ALA A 43 -18.08 1.62 17.27
CA ALA A 43 -17.27 1.07 18.32
C ALA A 43 -18.08 0.91 19.61
N ILE A 44 -17.85 -0.14 20.36
CA ILE A 44 -18.39 -0.37 21.69
C ILE A 44 -17.32 -0.10 22.73
N ALA A 45 -16.18 -0.78 22.61
CA ALA A 45 -15.07 -0.70 23.55
C ALA A 45 -13.77 -1.19 22.91
N GLN A 46 -12.65 -0.73 23.42
CA GLN A 46 -11.35 -1.35 23.17
C GLN A 46 -11.15 -2.53 24.13
N VAL A 47 -10.55 -3.61 23.66
CA VAL A 47 -10.25 -4.81 24.43
C VAL A 47 -8.78 -5.13 24.30
N ASP A 48 -8.12 -5.39 25.43
CA ASP A 48 -6.71 -5.79 25.52
C ASP A 48 -5.74 -4.83 24.80
N ASN A 49 -6.13 -3.55 24.65
CA ASN A 49 -5.39 -2.53 23.90
C ASN A 49 -4.94 -2.99 22.49
N LYS A 50 -5.66 -3.94 21.89
CA LYS A 50 -5.36 -4.54 20.60
C LYS A 50 -6.56 -4.56 19.68
N TYR A 51 -7.74 -4.76 20.24
CA TYR A 51 -8.95 -4.97 19.47
C TYR A 51 -9.99 -3.92 19.80
N VAL A 52 -10.77 -3.53 18.80
CA VAL A 52 -11.97 -2.72 18.98
C VAL A 52 -13.18 -3.62 18.75
N LEU A 53 -14.04 -3.76 19.77
CA LEU A 53 -15.34 -4.39 19.62
C LEU A 53 -16.29 -3.41 18.98
N CYS A 54 -16.95 -3.84 17.93
CA CYS A 54 -17.89 -3.03 17.17
C CYS A 54 -19.24 -3.75 17.06
N LEU A 55 -20.28 -2.97 17.03
CA LEU A 55 -21.62 -3.43 16.68
C LEU A 55 -21.93 -2.99 15.25
N CYS A 56 -22.36 -3.92 14.43
CA CYS A 56 -22.91 -3.66 13.09
C CYS A 56 -24.24 -4.37 12.96
N ASP A 57 -25.31 -3.62 12.96
CA ASP A 57 -26.69 -4.13 13.07
C ASP A 57 -26.85 -5.05 14.29
N ALA A 58 -27.16 -6.34 14.09
CA ALA A 58 -27.26 -7.35 15.14
C ALA A 58 -25.96 -8.18 15.34
N SER A 59 -24.86 -7.82 14.66
CA SER A 59 -23.60 -8.56 14.67
C SER A 59 -22.55 -7.87 15.52
N LEU A 60 -21.85 -8.64 16.34
CA LEU A 60 -20.67 -8.20 17.06
C LEU A 60 -19.42 -8.50 16.22
N LEU A 61 -18.62 -7.48 15.96
CA LEU A 61 -17.37 -7.59 15.24
C LEU A 61 -16.21 -7.32 16.19
N CYS A 62 -15.12 -8.04 16.00
CA CYS A 62 -13.85 -7.79 16.69
C CYS A 62 -12.83 -7.38 15.63
N VAL A 63 -12.35 -6.16 15.73
CA VAL A 63 -11.49 -5.51 14.73
C VAL A 63 -10.10 -5.32 15.32
N ASP A 64 -9.06 -5.78 14.62
CA ASP A 64 -7.68 -5.51 15.00
C ASP A 64 -7.35 -4.03 14.71
N GLN A 65 -7.07 -3.25 15.78
CA GLN A 65 -6.83 -1.80 15.68
C GLN A 65 -5.59 -1.48 14.83
N HIS A 66 -4.54 -2.30 14.94
CA HIS A 66 -3.31 -2.09 14.19
C HIS A 66 -3.54 -2.34 12.70
N ALA A 67 -4.14 -3.47 12.36
CA ALA A 67 -4.39 -3.85 10.96
C ALA A 67 -5.33 -2.87 10.25
N VAL A 68 -6.34 -2.34 10.95
CA VAL A 68 -7.25 -1.35 10.38
C VAL A 68 -6.55 -0.01 10.17
N ASP A 69 -5.82 0.49 11.17
CA ASP A 69 -5.10 1.77 11.03
C ASP A 69 -4.00 1.69 9.95
N GLU A 70 -3.26 0.56 9.89
CA GLU A 70 -2.30 0.30 8.81
C GLU A 70 -2.98 0.38 7.44
N ARG A 71 -4.16 -0.24 7.30
CA ARG A 71 -4.92 -0.24 6.05
C ARG A 71 -5.39 1.15 5.66
N ILE A 72 -5.94 1.91 6.60
CA ILE A 72 -6.38 3.29 6.40
C ILE A 72 -5.21 4.17 5.93
N ARG A 73 -4.06 4.05 6.60
CA ARG A 73 -2.85 4.80 6.24
C ARG A 73 -2.37 4.44 4.85
N LEU A 74 -2.31 3.15 4.54
CA LEU A 74 -1.88 2.69 3.22
C LEU A 74 -2.78 3.24 2.11
N GLU A 75 -4.10 3.19 2.29
CA GLU A 75 -5.05 3.71 1.30
C GLU A 75 -4.93 5.22 1.13
N ARG A 76 -4.78 5.95 2.24
CA ARG A 76 -4.57 7.40 2.22
C ARG A 76 -3.26 7.76 1.53
N ASP A 77 -2.15 7.14 1.92
CA ASP A 77 -0.82 7.48 1.41
C ASP A 77 -0.69 7.09 -0.07
N LEU A 78 -1.29 5.96 -0.47
CA LEU A 78 -1.39 5.55 -1.85
C LEU A 78 -2.21 6.53 -2.68
N THR A 79 -3.39 6.92 -2.17
CA THR A 79 -4.26 7.89 -2.84
C THR A 79 -3.54 9.21 -3.03
N ALA A 80 -2.90 9.72 -1.97
CA ALA A 80 -2.13 10.95 -2.03
C ALA A 80 -0.99 10.87 -3.05
N TYR A 81 -0.24 9.77 -3.07
CA TYR A 81 0.85 9.57 -4.00
C TYR A 81 0.38 9.51 -5.46
N VAL A 82 -0.66 8.74 -5.74
CA VAL A 82 -1.22 8.61 -7.11
C VAL A 82 -1.80 9.94 -7.58
N MET A 83 -2.51 10.67 -6.72
CA MET A 83 -3.05 11.99 -7.07
C MET A 83 -1.94 12.99 -7.35
N ALA A 84 -0.84 12.97 -6.60
CA ALA A 84 0.34 13.79 -6.88
C ALA A 84 0.99 13.42 -8.24
N CYS A 85 1.09 12.13 -8.57
CA CYS A 85 1.55 11.68 -9.88
C CYS A 85 0.65 12.20 -11.02
N LEU A 86 -0.66 12.12 -10.87
CA LEU A 86 -1.63 12.57 -11.87
C LEU A 86 -1.64 14.11 -12.00
N GLY A 87 -1.43 14.84 -10.90
CA GLY A 87 -1.34 16.30 -10.87
C GLY A 87 -0.02 16.86 -11.39
N GLY A 88 1.00 16.03 -11.55
CA GLY A 88 2.34 16.46 -11.94
C GLY A 88 3.09 17.26 -10.87
N GLU A 89 2.58 17.29 -9.63
CA GLU A 89 3.11 18.10 -8.54
C GLU A 89 3.95 17.28 -7.55
N GLY A 90 5.22 17.69 -7.34
CA GLY A 90 5.97 17.64 -6.08
C GLY A 90 6.14 16.30 -5.34
N HIS A 91 5.92 15.17 -5.96
CA HIS A 91 6.10 13.86 -5.31
C HIS A 91 7.50 13.26 -5.46
N SER A 92 8.46 14.08 -5.91
CA SER A 92 9.86 13.69 -6.11
C SER A 92 10.78 14.37 -5.11
N ARG A 93 11.87 13.72 -4.79
CA ARG A 93 12.95 14.22 -3.94
C ARG A 93 14.26 14.18 -4.70
N ALA A 94 14.98 15.31 -4.76
CA ALA A 94 16.32 15.36 -5.33
C ALA A 94 17.31 14.49 -4.53
N ILE A 95 18.27 13.89 -5.24
CA ILE A 95 19.32 13.05 -4.71
C ILE A 95 20.65 13.41 -5.36
N GLU A 96 21.77 12.95 -4.77
CA GLU A 96 23.03 12.87 -5.48
C GLU A 96 22.86 11.99 -6.72
N PRO A 97 23.23 12.45 -7.91
CA PRO A 97 22.99 11.71 -9.14
C PRO A 97 23.66 10.33 -9.12
N CYS A 98 22.90 9.29 -9.43
CA CYS A 98 23.44 7.95 -9.65
C CYS A 98 23.27 7.54 -11.13
N THR A 99 24.26 6.80 -11.65
CA THR A 99 24.25 6.34 -13.03
C THR A 99 23.70 4.92 -13.12
N VAL A 100 22.74 4.71 -14.01
CA VAL A 100 22.08 3.43 -14.23
C VAL A 100 21.90 3.16 -15.73
N SER A 101 21.75 1.90 -16.10
CA SER A 101 21.31 1.51 -17.45
C SER A 101 19.82 1.27 -17.46
N LEU A 102 19.06 2.04 -18.24
CA LEU A 102 17.60 1.92 -18.33
C LEU A 102 17.18 1.85 -19.81
N PRO A 103 16.17 1.04 -20.14
CA PRO A 103 15.57 1.09 -21.46
C PRO A 103 14.90 2.45 -21.71
N ALA A 104 15.21 3.10 -22.85
CA ALA A 104 14.72 4.45 -23.12
C ALA A 104 13.18 4.54 -23.10
N HIS A 105 12.49 3.48 -23.53
CA HIS A 105 11.04 3.45 -23.62
C HIS A 105 10.30 3.43 -22.28
N VAL A 106 10.99 3.11 -21.16
CA VAL A 106 10.36 3.10 -19.83
C VAL A 106 10.50 4.43 -19.09
N VAL A 107 11.40 5.31 -19.54
CA VAL A 107 11.78 6.53 -18.80
C VAL A 107 10.60 7.48 -18.62
N GLU A 108 9.75 7.64 -19.62
CA GLU A 108 8.54 8.48 -19.50
C GLU A 108 7.58 7.96 -18.43
N THR A 109 7.40 6.63 -18.36
CA THR A 109 6.55 6.02 -17.32
C THR A 109 7.22 6.13 -15.94
N LEU A 110 8.55 6.02 -15.86
CA LEU A 110 9.27 6.26 -14.61
C LEU A 110 9.10 7.72 -14.14
N ARG A 111 9.14 8.69 -15.06
CA ARG A 111 8.87 10.10 -14.74
C ARG A 111 7.48 10.31 -14.16
N PHE A 112 6.48 9.65 -14.71
CA PHE A 112 5.14 9.67 -14.15
C PHE A 112 5.13 9.22 -12.67
N TRP A 113 5.92 8.20 -12.32
CA TRP A 113 6.07 7.73 -10.93
C TRP A 113 7.04 8.58 -10.09
N GLY A 114 7.50 9.73 -10.58
CA GLY A 114 8.31 10.67 -9.83
C GLY A 114 9.82 10.45 -9.90
N TRP A 115 10.28 9.62 -10.84
CA TRP A 115 11.71 9.54 -11.15
C TRP A 115 12.12 10.66 -12.09
N ASP A 116 13.22 11.36 -11.79
CA ASP A 116 13.86 12.25 -12.76
C ASP A 116 15.18 11.65 -13.22
N ALA A 117 15.19 11.23 -14.48
CA ALA A 117 16.36 10.66 -15.13
C ALA A 117 16.66 11.43 -16.41
N VAL A 118 17.92 11.79 -16.59
CA VAL A 118 18.43 12.43 -17.82
C VAL A 118 19.39 11.49 -18.51
N ARG A 119 19.37 11.53 -19.86
CA ARG A 119 20.26 10.69 -20.66
C ARG A 119 21.70 11.17 -20.47
N GLY A 120 22.57 10.23 -20.13
CA GLY A 120 24.03 10.41 -20.09
C GLY A 120 24.69 10.04 -21.43
N HIS A 121 25.99 9.82 -21.37
CA HIS A 121 26.75 9.23 -22.44
C HIS A 121 26.60 7.70 -22.42
N ASP A 122 26.87 7.03 -23.52
CA ASP A 122 26.98 5.55 -23.61
C ASP A 122 25.72 4.80 -23.15
N ASP A 123 24.53 5.30 -23.55
CA ASP A 123 23.21 4.72 -23.20
C ASP A 123 22.96 4.57 -21.69
N THR A 124 23.65 5.36 -20.89
CA THR A 124 23.40 5.46 -19.46
C THR A 124 22.38 6.55 -19.12
N TRP A 125 21.83 6.50 -17.92
CA TRP A 125 20.94 7.50 -17.36
C TRP A 125 21.42 7.98 -16.01
N HIS A 126 21.37 9.28 -15.79
CA HIS A 126 21.65 9.89 -14.50
C HIS A 126 20.32 10.18 -13.79
N VAL A 127 20.02 9.41 -12.74
CA VAL A 127 18.88 9.63 -11.87
C VAL A 127 19.20 10.75 -10.90
N ARG A 128 18.46 11.86 -10.96
CA ARG A 128 18.65 13.08 -10.17
C ARG A 128 17.60 13.27 -9.08
N ALA A 129 16.41 12.66 -9.28
CA ALA A 129 15.38 12.66 -8.26
C ALA A 129 14.65 11.30 -8.23
N VAL A 130 14.15 10.98 -7.06
CA VAL A 130 13.42 9.75 -6.76
C VAL A 130 12.03 10.08 -6.23
N PRO A 131 11.04 9.18 -6.37
CA PRO A 131 9.77 9.34 -5.68
C PRO A 131 9.97 9.63 -4.19
N ALA A 132 9.19 10.55 -3.63
CA ALA A 132 9.32 10.95 -2.23
C ALA A 132 9.13 9.78 -1.24
N ILE A 133 8.40 8.74 -1.67
CA ILE A 133 8.17 7.51 -0.90
C ILE A 133 9.41 6.60 -0.80
N VAL A 134 10.43 6.80 -1.64
CA VAL A 134 11.68 6.03 -1.59
C VAL A 134 12.48 6.44 -0.36
N PRO A 135 12.78 5.52 0.57
CA PRO A 135 13.54 5.84 1.78
C PRO A 135 14.92 6.42 1.46
N ARG A 136 15.43 7.29 2.34
CA ARG A 136 16.76 7.92 2.12
C ARG A 136 17.93 6.93 2.12
N HIS A 137 17.77 5.80 2.79
CA HIS A 137 18.77 4.75 2.91
C HIS A 137 18.61 3.64 1.85
N ALA A 138 17.63 3.75 0.95
CA ALA A 138 17.43 2.75 -0.11
C ALA A 138 18.54 2.83 -1.16
N ASP A 139 18.92 1.68 -1.72
CA ASP A 139 19.75 1.61 -2.91
C ASP A 139 18.93 2.08 -4.12
N VAL A 140 19.18 3.32 -4.53
CA VAL A 140 18.45 3.96 -5.62
C VAL A 140 18.63 3.22 -6.94
N ALA A 141 19.83 2.73 -7.23
CA ALA A 141 20.12 2.03 -8.48
C ALA A 141 19.33 0.71 -8.56
N GLU A 142 19.24 -0.02 -7.45
CA GLU A 142 18.46 -1.23 -7.37
C GLU A 142 16.95 -0.93 -7.53
N VAL A 143 16.43 0.04 -6.77
CA VAL A 143 15.00 0.39 -6.79
C VAL A 143 14.54 0.85 -8.17
N VAL A 144 15.30 1.75 -8.83
CA VAL A 144 14.94 2.23 -10.17
C VAL A 144 15.01 1.12 -11.22
N THR A 145 15.98 0.20 -11.08
CA THR A 145 16.11 -0.96 -11.98
C THR A 145 14.90 -1.91 -11.83
N GLN A 146 14.47 -2.19 -10.62
CA GLN A 146 13.26 -2.99 -10.36
C GLN A 146 12.01 -2.31 -10.92
N CYS A 147 11.87 -0.99 -10.75
CA CYS A 147 10.79 -0.22 -11.34
C CYS A 147 10.82 -0.28 -12.87
N ALA A 148 11.99 -0.15 -13.48
CA ALA A 148 12.15 -0.17 -14.93
C ALA A 148 11.81 -1.53 -15.53
N THR A 149 12.28 -2.62 -14.92
CA THR A 149 11.99 -3.99 -15.35
C THR A 149 10.48 -4.23 -15.33
N TRP A 150 9.84 -3.95 -14.19
CA TRP A 150 8.39 -4.12 -14.06
C TRP A 150 7.61 -3.25 -15.05
N THR A 151 8.03 -2.00 -15.25
CA THR A 151 7.42 -1.06 -16.20
C THR A 151 7.53 -1.55 -17.63
N ALA A 152 8.67 -2.14 -18.01
CA ALA A 152 8.86 -2.71 -19.35
C ALA A 152 7.89 -3.87 -19.62
N GLU A 153 7.70 -4.74 -18.65
CA GLU A 153 6.80 -5.89 -18.75
C GLU A 153 5.32 -5.49 -18.83
N HIS A 154 4.94 -4.33 -18.26
CA HIS A 154 3.55 -3.88 -18.15
C HIS A 154 3.27 -2.59 -18.94
N ALA A 155 4.15 -2.23 -19.87
CA ALA A 155 4.13 -0.92 -20.55
C ALA A 155 2.81 -0.59 -21.24
N ASP A 156 2.17 -1.57 -21.90
CA ASP A 156 0.92 -1.38 -22.66
C ASP A 156 -0.27 -1.17 -21.70
N ASP A 157 -0.33 -1.93 -20.63
CA ASP A 157 -1.37 -1.82 -19.62
C ASP A 157 -1.29 -0.47 -18.90
N ILE A 158 -0.08 -0.06 -18.50
CA ILE A 158 0.16 1.23 -17.86
C ILE A 158 -0.23 2.38 -18.78
N ARG A 159 0.18 2.35 -20.04
CA ARG A 159 -0.18 3.38 -21.03
C ARG A 159 -1.68 3.46 -21.25
N THR A 160 -2.35 2.32 -21.31
CA THR A 160 -3.81 2.25 -21.46
C THR A 160 -4.50 2.84 -20.23
N TRP A 161 -4.04 2.47 -19.02
CA TRP A 161 -4.56 3.02 -17.78
C TRP A 161 -4.32 4.54 -17.69
N LEU A 162 -3.13 5.04 -17.99
CA LEU A 162 -2.82 6.47 -17.96
C LEU A 162 -3.75 7.29 -18.84
N ARG A 163 -4.04 6.79 -20.07
CA ARG A 163 -4.98 7.44 -20.98
C ARG A 163 -6.40 7.53 -20.42
N THR A 164 -6.85 6.50 -19.71
CA THR A 164 -8.20 6.47 -19.12
C THR A 164 -8.27 7.19 -17.78
N ALA A 165 -7.24 7.12 -16.95
CA ALA A 165 -7.20 7.75 -15.65
C ALA A 165 -7.20 9.28 -15.70
N MET A 166 -6.58 9.87 -16.73
CA MET A 166 -6.61 11.33 -16.95
C MET A 166 -8.00 11.87 -17.31
N HIS A 167 -8.92 11.00 -17.75
CA HIS A 167 -10.28 11.39 -18.17
C HIS A 167 -11.39 10.93 -17.23
N ALA A 168 -11.08 10.05 -16.31
CA ALA A 168 -12.08 9.48 -15.40
C ALA A 168 -11.65 9.70 -13.95
N GLN A 169 -12.58 10.17 -13.11
CA GLN A 169 -12.43 10.19 -11.65
C GLN A 169 -12.40 8.75 -11.07
N HIS A 170 -11.75 7.82 -11.76
CA HIS A 170 -11.61 6.46 -11.28
C HIS A 170 -10.54 6.47 -10.19
N GLY A 171 -10.99 6.09 -8.99
CA GLY A 171 -10.25 6.25 -7.76
C GLY A 171 -8.81 5.74 -7.81
N ALA A 172 -7.94 6.40 -7.07
CA ALA A 172 -6.52 6.08 -6.93
C ALA A 172 -6.25 4.57 -6.67
N MET A 173 -7.23 3.87 -6.13
CA MET A 173 -7.15 2.41 -5.90
C MET A 173 -7.02 1.59 -7.19
N SER A 174 -7.51 2.07 -8.34
CA SER A 174 -7.30 1.39 -9.62
C SER A 174 -5.82 1.43 -10.05
N ALA A 175 -5.07 2.44 -9.60
CA ALA A 175 -3.66 2.60 -9.86
C ALA A 175 -2.77 1.56 -9.18
N LEU A 176 -3.25 0.93 -8.09
CA LEU A 176 -2.49 -0.07 -7.33
C LEU A 176 -1.90 -1.18 -8.20
N ARG A 177 -2.66 -1.63 -9.19
CA ARG A 177 -2.20 -2.69 -10.10
C ARG A 177 -1.10 -2.24 -11.05
N TYR A 178 -0.97 -0.92 -11.27
CA TYR A 178 -0.03 -0.32 -12.20
C TYR A 178 1.18 0.32 -11.49
N LEU A 179 1.13 0.39 -10.17
CA LEU A 179 2.25 0.85 -9.35
C LEU A 179 3.30 -0.26 -9.24
N PRO A 180 4.58 0.00 -9.55
CA PRO A 180 5.64 -0.99 -9.39
C PRO A 180 5.62 -1.63 -8.00
N PRO A 181 5.74 -2.97 -7.88
CA PRO A 181 5.65 -3.69 -6.61
C PRO A 181 6.60 -3.17 -5.54
N VAL A 182 7.80 -2.75 -5.92
CA VAL A 182 8.79 -2.19 -4.99
C VAL A 182 8.30 -0.88 -4.36
N LEU A 183 7.68 0.02 -5.12
CA LEU A 183 7.11 1.27 -4.59
C LEU A 183 5.88 0.98 -3.71
N ARG A 184 5.05 0.03 -4.12
CA ARG A 184 3.91 -0.42 -3.31
C ARG A 184 4.36 -1.01 -1.97
N GLY A 185 5.43 -1.81 -1.97
CA GLY A 185 6.04 -2.34 -0.76
C GLY A 185 6.58 -1.25 0.18
N MET A 186 7.15 -0.17 -0.38
CA MET A 186 7.62 0.98 0.41
C MET A 186 6.46 1.73 1.07
N LEU A 187 5.34 1.95 0.37
CA LEU A 187 4.12 2.53 0.96
C LEU A 187 3.56 1.64 2.07
N ALA A 188 3.48 0.34 1.84
CA ALA A 188 3.01 -0.61 2.86
C ALA A 188 3.92 -0.62 4.09
N SER A 189 5.24 -0.61 3.89
CA SER A 189 6.21 -0.51 4.99
C SER A 189 6.05 0.80 5.78
N HIS A 190 5.86 1.93 5.09
CA HIS A 190 5.62 3.22 5.74
C HIS A 190 4.33 3.19 6.57
N ALA A 191 3.23 2.69 6.01
CA ALA A 191 1.96 2.56 6.71
C ALA A 191 2.09 1.69 7.97
N CYS A 192 2.75 0.53 7.86
CA CYS A 192 3.00 -0.38 8.99
C CYS A 192 3.82 0.28 10.10
N HIS A 193 4.91 1.00 9.76
CA HIS A 193 5.75 1.65 10.76
C HIS A 193 5.08 2.83 11.46
N THR A 194 4.10 3.46 10.83
CA THR A 194 3.38 4.62 11.35
C THR A 194 2.03 4.27 11.97
N ALA A 195 1.55 3.03 11.81
CA ALA A 195 0.28 2.56 12.35
C ALA A 195 0.28 2.52 13.89
N LEU A 196 -0.93 2.55 14.44
CA LEU A 196 -1.18 2.37 15.87
C LEU A 196 -0.47 1.11 16.37
N ARG A 197 0.30 1.25 17.44
CA ARG A 197 0.98 0.09 18.04
C ARG A 197 0.02 -0.71 18.91
N PHE A 198 0.30 -2.01 19.03
CA PHE A 198 -0.31 -2.81 20.07
C PHE A 198 -0.01 -2.20 21.45
N GLU A 199 -0.92 -2.38 22.39
CA GLU A 199 -0.87 -1.81 23.75
C GLU A 199 -1.19 -0.31 23.83
N GLN A 200 -1.43 0.38 22.72
CA GLN A 200 -1.88 1.77 22.73
C GLN A 200 -3.36 1.82 23.14
N SER A 201 -3.62 2.49 24.25
CA SER A 201 -4.99 2.77 24.71
C SER A 201 -5.63 3.83 23.79
N LEU A 202 -6.85 3.56 23.34
CA LEU A 202 -7.66 4.46 22.54
C LEU A 202 -8.83 4.98 23.36
N SER A 203 -9.14 6.26 23.22
CA SER A 203 -10.40 6.81 23.73
C SER A 203 -11.59 6.29 22.92
N ARG A 204 -12.80 6.44 23.45
CA ARG A 204 -14.03 6.10 22.73
C ARG A 204 -14.10 6.79 21.37
N GLU A 205 -13.81 8.09 21.35
CA GLU A 205 -13.81 8.89 20.12
C GLU A 205 -12.77 8.38 19.09
N GLN A 206 -11.59 7.99 19.54
CA GLN A 206 -10.57 7.41 18.67
C GLN A 206 -11.01 6.05 18.10
N CYS A 207 -11.66 5.20 18.91
CA CYS A 207 -12.25 3.95 18.41
C CYS A 207 -13.35 4.21 17.37
N ASP A 208 -14.24 5.17 17.64
CA ASP A 208 -15.29 5.55 16.68
C ASP A 208 -14.70 6.12 15.38
N GLN A 209 -13.66 6.96 15.46
CA GLN A 209 -12.94 7.48 14.29
C GLN A 209 -12.26 6.38 13.48
N LEU A 210 -11.67 5.40 14.16
CA LEU A 210 -10.98 4.28 13.49
C LEU A 210 -11.93 3.41 12.67
N VAL A 211 -13.15 3.20 13.13
CA VAL A 211 -14.12 2.34 12.44
C VAL A 211 -15.03 3.09 11.46
N ALA A 212 -15.02 4.42 11.46
CA ALA A 212 -15.80 5.28 10.57
C ALA A 212 -15.09 5.59 9.23
N GLN A 213 -13.81 5.25 9.10
CA GLN A 213 -12.98 5.48 7.92
C GLN A 213 -13.01 4.26 6.99
#